data_775e2299f6ea758380398445e1c86978
#
_entry.id   775e2299f6ea758380398445e1c86978
#
_cell.length_a   1.000
_cell.length_b   1.000
_cell.length_c   1.000
_cell.angle_alpha   90.00
_cell.angle_beta   90.00
_cell.angle_gamma   90.00
#
_symmetry.space_group_name_H-M   'P 1'
#
loop_
_entity.id
_entity.type
_entity.pdbx_description
1 polymer ?
#
loop_
_entity_poly.entity_id
_entity_poly.type
_entity_poly.pdbx_seq_one_letter_code
_entity_poly.pdbx_strand_id
1 'polypeptide(L)'
;PESVPSPVGPGSEITRLLKEAGGEGEIVGTVICGDSYYGENIEEARDTCLALIEAFKPDLLIAGPAFNAGRYGVACGDIASAAGEKFGIPTVTGMFKENPGLELYGKGCYVVPSSESARSMRKDLAAMTELGLKLVKKIPMGPAREEGYFSRGIRKCFFKEKTGAAR
;
A
#
# COMPACT_ATOMS: atom_id res chain seq x y z
N PRO A 1 8.53 7.99 15.57
CA PRO A 1 7.98 8.42 14.27
C PRO A 1 8.14 9.92 14.07
N GLU A 2 8.37 10.31 12.83
CA GLU A 2 8.43 11.71 12.44
C GLU A 2 7.78 11.91 11.07
N SER A 3 7.42 13.14 10.75
CA SER A 3 6.85 13.48 9.46
C SER A 3 7.64 14.59 8.78
N VAL A 4 7.65 14.56 7.46
CA VAL A 4 8.29 15.57 6.60
C VAL A 4 7.29 15.96 5.52
N PRO A 5 7.04 17.28 5.29
CA PRO A 5 6.07 17.71 4.28
C PRO A 5 6.64 17.68 2.85
N SER A 6 7.36 16.61 2.52
CA SER A 6 8.00 16.45 1.23
C SER A 6 8.25 14.96 0.93
N PRO A 7 8.50 14.60 -0.33
CA PRO A 7 8.93 13.23 -0.64
C PRO A 7 10.33 12.96 -0.08
N VAL A 8 10.51 11.76 0.48
CA VAL A 8 11.78 11.30 1.04
C VAL A 8 12.00 9.86 0.59
N GLY A 9 13.23 9.49 0.30
CA GLY A 9 13.59 8.13 -0.13
C GLY A 9 12.83 7.70 -1.39
N PRO A 10 12.09 6.59 -1.35
CA PRO A 10 11.30 6.13 -2.49
C PRO A 10 10.31 7.16 -3.03
N GLY A 11 9.91 8.14 -2.20
CA GLY A 11 9.01 9.21 -2.60
C GLY A 11 9.53 10.05 -3.74
N SER A 12 10.83 10.19 -3.88
CA SER A 12 11.41 10.94 -5.01
C SER A 12 11.13 10.25 -6.34
N GLU A 13 11.21 8.93 -6.39
CA GLU A 13 10.88 8.15 -7.58
C GLU A 13 9.37 8.16 -7.85
N ILE A 14 8.57 8.07 -6.81
CA ILE A 14 7.10 8.17 -6.94
C ILE A 14 6.72 9.53 -7.50
N THR A 15 7.36 10.60 -7.05
CA THR A 15 7.13 11.95 -7.58
C THR A 15 7.40 12.01 -9.09
N ARG A 16 8.51 11.39 -9.53
CA ARG A 16 8.83 11.31 -10.95
C ARG A 16 7.75 10.55 -11.73
N LEU A 17 7.33 9.41 -11.19
CA LEU A 17 6.29 8.58 -11.81
C LEU A 17 4.95 9.31 -11.90
N LEU A 18 4.57 10.07 -10.89
CA LEU A 18 3.34 10.86 -10.91
C LEU A 18 3.39 11.95 -11.99
N LYS A 19 4.53 12.59 -12.18
CA LYS A 19 4.73 13.59 -13.25
C LYS A 19 4.61 12.94 -14.63
N GLU A 20 5.20 11.77 -14.82
CA GLU A 20 5.11 11.03 -16.09
C GLU A 20 3.67 10.58 -16.39
N ALA A 21 2.88 10.31 -15.36
CA ALA A 21 1.48 9.91 -15.49
C ALA A 21 0.52 11.09 -15.72
N GLY A 22 1.03 12.29 -15.96
CA GLY A 22 0.21 13.46 -16.26
C GLY A 22 0.11 14.49 -15.14
N GLY A 23 0.84 14.32 -14.04
CA GLY A 23 0.89 15.28 -12.94
C GLY A 23 -0.38 15.36 -12.11
N GLU A 24 -1.21 14.32 -12.12
CA GLU A 24 -2.50 14.31 -11.43
C GLU A 24 -2.42 14.08 -9.93
N GLY A 25 -1.24 13.84 -9.39
CA GLY A 25 -1.05 13.61 -7.97
C GLY A 25 0.26 14.17 -7.48
N GLU A 26 0.35 14.40 -6.18
CA GLU A 26 1.59 14.85 -5.54
C GLU A 26 1.75 14.16 -4.19
N ILE A 27 2.99 14.02 -3.75
CA ILE A 27 3.27 13.57 -2.39
C ILE A 27 3.15 14.76 -1.46
N VAL A 28 2.18 14.72 -0.56
CA VAL A 28 1.93 15.80 0.41
C VAL A 28 2.77 15.66 1.67
N GLY A 29 3.31 14.48 1.92
CA GLY A 29 4.17 14.26 3.08
C GLY A 29 4.68 12.84 3.17
N THR A 30 5.65 12.63 4.03
CA THR A 30 6.24 11.33 4.34
C THR A 30 6.25 11.13 5.85
N VAL A 31 5.85 9.96 6.30
CA VAL A 31 5.97 9.55 7.69
C VAL A 31 7.08 8.52 7.79
N ILE A 32 7.99 8.73 8.71
CA ILE A 32 9.17 7.88 8.90
C ILE A 32 9.10 7.26 10.29
N CYS A 33 9.22 5.95 10.35
CA CYS A 33 9.25 5.20 11.60
C CYS A 33 10.17 4.00 11.45
N GLY A 34 11.02 3.77 12.43
CA GLY A 34 11.88 2.60 12.44
C GLY A 34 11.07 1.33 12.62
N ASP A 35 11.39 0.30 11.86
CA ASP A 35 10.67 -0.98 11.91
C ASP A 35 10.83 -1.72 13.24
N SER A 36 11.99 -1.61 13.87
CA SER A 36 12.23 -2.20 15.19
C SER A 36 11.37 -1.52 16.26
N TYR A 37 11.37 -0.19 16.27
CA TYR A 37 10.51 0.57 17.17
C TYR A 37 9.04 0.25 16.95
N TYR A 38 8.62 0.20 15.70
CA TYR A 38 7.24 -0.12 15.36
C TYR A 38 6.85 -1.51 15.88
N GLY A 39 7.68 -2.50 15.65
CA GLY A 39 7.43 -3.88 16.10
C GLY A 39 7.40 -4.03 17.61
N GLU A 40 8.24 -3.30 18.33
CA GLU A 40 8.31 -3.35 19.80
C GLU A 40 7.20 -2.54 20.48
N ASN A 41 6.60 -1.58 19.77
CA ASN A 41 5.61 -0.65 20.32
C ASN A 41 4.43 -0.48 19.35
N ILE A 42 3.87 -1.58 18.86
CA ILE A 42 2.89 -1.57 17.75
C ILE A 42 1.76 -0.58 17.97
N GLU A 43 1.08 -0.64 19.12
CA GLU A 43 -0.07 0.22 19.37
C GLU A 43 0.31 1.71 19.40
N GLU A 44 1.35 2.04 20.14
CA GLU A 44 1.82 3.42 20.26
C GLU A 44 2.34 3.95 18.92
N ALA A 45 3.18 3.17 18.24
CA ALA A 45 3.74 3.55 16.96
C ALA A 45 2.64 3.71 15.89
N ARG A 46 1.69 2.79 15.86
CA ARG A 46 0.55 2.87 14.96
C ARG A 46 -0.26 4.16 15.19
N ASP A 47 -0.63 4.42 16.42
CA ASP A 47 -1.42 5.61 16.77
C ASP A 47 -0.69 6.89 16.41
N THR A 48 0.61 6.97 16.71
CA THR A 48 1.42 8.13 16.38
C THR A 48 1.55 8.31 14.86
N CYS A 49 1.82 7.24 14.13
CA CYS A 49 1.89 7.29 12.67
C CYS A 49 0.55 7.69 12.05
N LEU A 50 -0.55 7.15 12.55
CA LEU A 50 -1.88 7.51 12.06
C LEU A 50 -2.18 8.99 12.28
N ALA A 51 -1.80 9.55 13.43
CA ALA A 51 -1.97 10.97 13.70
C ALA A 51 -1.14 11.84 12.73
N LEU A 52 0.09 11.43 12.44
CA LEU A 52 0.95 12.13 11.49
C LEU A 52 0.39 12.06 10.05
N ILE A 53 -0.12 10.91 9.67
CA ILE A 53 -0.75 10.71 8.35
C ILE A 53 -2.01 11.57 8.23
N GLU A 54 -2.85 11.57 9.26
CA GLU A 54 -4.09 12.34 9.27
C GLU A 54 -3.86 13.83 9.05
N ALA A 55 -2.78 14.37 9.60
CA ALA A 55 -2.43 15.77 9.44
C ALA A 55 -2.21 16.18 7.98
N PHE A 56 -1.79 15.27 7.13
CA PHE A 56 -1.60 15.54 5.71
C PHE A 56 -2.90 15.39 4.89
N LYS A 57 -3.93 14.79 5.44
CA LYS A 57 -5.22 14.51 4.75
C LYS A 57 -5.02 13.86 3.39
N PRO A 58 -4.30 12.73 3.28
CA PRO A 58 -4.01 12.12 1.99
C PRO A 58 -5.22 11.41 1.40
N ASP A 59 -5.22 11.26 0.09
CA ASP A 59 -6.20 10.45 -0.65
C ASP A 59 -5.69 9.03 -0.90
N LEU A 60 -4.42 8.80 -0.68
CA LEU A 60 -3.74 7.53 -0.90
C LEU A 60 -2.55 7.41 0.04
N LEU A 61 -2.36 6.24 0.62
CA LEU A 61 -1.16 5.92 1.38
C LEU A 61 -0.36 4.85 0.63
N ILE A 62 0.93 5.10 0.45
CA ILE A 62 1.88 4.11 -0.05
C ILE A 62 2.88 3.83 1.05
N ALA A 63 2.98 2.58 1.47
CA ALA A 63 3.90 2.13 2.51
C ALA A 63 4.93 1.18 1.91
N GLY A 64 6.19 1.40 2.18
CA GLY A 64 7.26 0.57 1.64
C GLY A 64 7.77 1.04 0.29
N PRO A 65 8.27 0.16 -0.59
CA PRO A 65 8.16 -1.31 -0.56
C PRO A 65 9.02 -1.97 0.50
N ALA A 66 8.57 -3.09 1.01
CA ALA A 66 9.25 -3.81 2.08
C ALA A 66 10.07 -5.01 1.59
N PHE A 67 9.91 -5.40 0.34
CA PHE A 67 10.58 -6.56 -0.25
C PHE A 67 10.43 -7.80 0.62
N ASN A 68 11.53 -8.45 1.00
CA ASN A 68 11.50 -9.58 1.92
C ASN A 68 11.99 -9.22 3.33
N ALA A 69 11.99 -7.95 3.70
CA ALA A 69 12.33 -7.51 5.05
C ALA A 69 11.13 -7.76 5.98
N GLY A 70 11.21 -8.78 6.82
CA GLY A 70 10.08 -9.27 7.62
C GLY A 70 9.49 -8.23 8.56
N ARG A 71 10.32 -7.60 9.41
CA ARG A 71 9.83 -6.58 10.35
C ARG A 71 9.26 -5.37 9.64
N TYR A 72 9.92 -4.94 8.58
CA TYR A 72 9.45 -3.80 7.80
C TYR A 72 8.14 -4.13 7.07
N GLY A 73 8.02 -5.34 6.53
CA GLY A 73 6.77 -5.80 5.92
C GLY A 73 5.60 -5.82 6.89
N VAL A 74 5.84 -6.28 8.10
CA VAL A 74 4.81 -6.28 9.16
C VAL A 74 4.42 -4.83 9.49
N ALA A 75 5.38 -3.92 9.64
CA ALA A 75 5.10 -2.51 9.91
C ALA A 75 4.33 -1.86 8.76
N CYS A 76 4.76 -2.07 7.53
CA CYS A 76 4.06 -1.52 6.35
C CYS A 76 2.63 -2.05 6.22
N GLY A 77 2.45 -3.34 6.41
CA GLY A 77 1.13 -3.97 6.35
C GLY A 77 0.20 -3.50 7.46
N ASP A 78 0.72 -3.39 8.67
CA ASP A 78 -0.06 -2.92 9.80
C ASP A 78 -0.53 -1.48 9.63
N ILE A 79 0.37 -0.57 9.28
CA ILE A 79 -0.01 0.84 9.12
C ILE A 79 -0.92 1.04 7.89
N ALA A 80 -0.67 0.32 6.80
CA ALA A 80 -1.52 0.40 5.62
C ALA A 80 -2.94 -0.08 5.92
N SER A 81 -3.08 -1.19 6.62
CA SER A 81 -4.38 -1.73 7.02
C SER A 81 -5.11 -0.78 7.98
N ALA A 82 -4.40 -0.26 8.97
CA ALA A 82 -4.98 0.65 9.96
C ALA A 82 -5.43 1.97 9.34
N ALA A 83 -4.62 2.55 8.45
CA ALA A 83 -4.97 3.79 7.76
C ALA A 83 -6.16 3.61 6.83
N GLY A 84 -6.21 2.50 6.10
CA GLY A 84 -7.33 2.18 5.24
C GLY A 84 -8.64 2.05 6.01
N GLU A 85 -8.60 1.39 7.15
CA GLU A 85 -9.77 1.24 8.02
C GLU A 85 -10.20 2.57 8.64
N LYS A 86 -9.24 3.32 9.18
CA LYS A 86 -9.53 4.57 9.91
C LYS A 86 -9.97 5.71 8.99
N PHE A 87 -9.29 5.88 7.86
CA PHE A 87 -9.51 7.03 6.98
C PHE A 87 -10.37 6.73 5.75
N GLY A 88 -10.66 5.46 5.49
CA GLY A 88 -11.42 5.08 4.32
C GLY A 88 -10.72 5.36 2.99
N ILE A 89 -9.39 5.42 2.98
CA ILE A 89 -8.58 5.69 1.78
C ILE A 89 -7.95 4.40 1.26
N PRO A 90 -7.64 4.32 -0.04
CA PRO A 90 -6.85 3.21 -0.55
C PRO A 90 -5.44 3.23 0.01
N THR A 91 -4.93 2.06 0.34
CA THR A 91 -3.57 1.89 0.86
C THR A 91 -2.87 0.80 0.08
N VAL A 92 -1.63 1.07 -0.34
CA VAL A 92 -0.83 0.19 -1.17
C VAL A 92 0.53 -0.03 -0.53
N THR A 93 0.98 -1.27 -0.51
CA THR A 93 2.35 -1.62 -0.12
C THR A 93 2.91 -2.61 -1.12
N GLY A 94 4.20 -2.87 -1.06
CA GLY A 94 4.86 -3.85 -1.93
C GLY A 94 5.66 -4.83 -1.09
N MET A 95 5.50 -6.11 -1.34
CA MET A 95 6.18 -7.18 -0.59
C MET A 95 6.52 -8.35 -1.49
N PHE A 96 7.62 -9.03 -1.15
CA PHE A 96 7.92 -10.33 -1.72
C PHE A 96 6.91 -11.37 -1.19
N LYS A 97 6.60 -12.35 -2.00
CA LYS A 97 5.58 -13.37 -1.68
C LYS A 97 5.78 -14.13 -0.37
N GLU A 98 7.02 -14.19 0.12
CA GLU A 98 7.36 -14.87 1.38
C GLU A 98 7.41 -13.94 2.59
N ASN A 99 7.16 -12.65 2.39
CA ASN A 99 7.18 -11.70 3.50
C ASN A 99 6.03 -11.99 4.48
N PRO A 100 6.32 -12.11 5.79
CA PRO A 100 5.28 -12.40 6.78
C PRO A 100 4.19 -11.33 6.85
N GLY A 101 4.49 -10.10 6.47
CA GLY A 101 3.50 -9.03 6.41
C GLY A 101 2.36 -9.31 5.44
N LEU A 102 2.63 -10.06 4.38
CA LEU A 102 1.60 -10.44 3.41
C LEU A 102 0.55 -11.36 4.04
N GLU A 103 0.98 -12.38 4.77
CA GLU A 103 0.08 -13.30 5.45
C GLU A 103 -0.76 -12.59 6.50
N LEU A 104 -0.13 -11.72 7.28
CA LEU A 104 -0.80 -11.02 8.39
C LEU A 104 -1.75 -9.92 7.91
N TYR A 105 -1.38 -9.16 6.88
CA TYR A 105 -2.09 -7.94 6.51
C TYR A 105 -2.59 -7.88 5.07
N GLY A 106 -2.33 -8.89 4.26
CA GLY A 106 -2.69 -8.89 2.84
C GLY A 106 -4.18 -8.73 2.54
N LYS A 107 -5.05 -8.93 3.52
CA LYS A 107 -6.49 -8.73 3.37
C LYS A 107 -6.95 -7.32 3.70
N GLY A 108 -6.15 -6.57 4.44
CA GLY A 108 -6.48 -5.23 4.91
C GLY A 108 -5.97 -4.11 4.02
N CYS A 109 -5.10 -4.41 3.06
CA CYS A 109 -4.53 -3.41 2.16
C CYS A 109 -4.19 -4.06 0.81
N TYR A 110 -3.82 -3.25 -0.17
CA TYR A 110 -3.38 -3.76 -1.47
C TYR A 110 -1.87 -4.01 -1.42
N VAL A 111 -1.45 -5.25 -1.63
CA VAL A 111 -0.04 -5.63 -1.64
C VAL A 111 0.38 -5.98 -3.07
N VAL A 112 1.30 -5.21 -3.61
CA VAL A 112 1.85 -5.43 -4.94
C VAL A 112 3.03 -6.42 -4.82
N PRO A 113 3.07 -7.49 -5.62
CA PRO A 113 4.23 -8.38 -5.64
C PRO A 113 5.49 -7.62 -5.98
N SER A 114 6.50 -7.71 -5.13
CA SER A 114 7.80 -7.13 -5.36
C SER A 114 8.87 -8.22 -5.49
N SER A 115 10.06 -7.82 -5.92
CA SER A 115 11.23 -8.67 -5.87
C SER A 115 11.65 -8.91 -4.42
N GLU A 116 12.56 -9.86 -4.24
CA GLU A 116 13.11 -10.19 -2.92
C GLU A 116 13.95 -9.06 -2.33
N SER A 117 14.56 -8.25 -3.18
CA SER A 117 15.46 -7.19 -2.78
C SER A 117 15.21 -5.88 -3.53
N ALA A 118 15.90 -4.82 -3.11
CA ALA A 118 15.75 -3.49 -3.69
C ALA A 118 16.28 -3.35 -5.13
N ARG A 119 16.77 -4.41 -5.75
CA ARG A 119 17.29 -4.37 -7.13
C ARG A 119 16.26 -3.91 -8.15
N SER A 120 15.00 -4.27 -7.94
CA SER A 120 13.89 -3.91 -8.83
C SER A 120 13.02 -2.80 -8.26
N MET A 121 13.57 -1.97 -7.38
CA MET A 121 12.80 -0.92 -6.69
C MET A 121 12.03 -0.03 -7.66
N ARG A 122 12.63 0.41 -8.75
CA ARG A 122 11.94 1.28 -9.71
C ARG A 122 10.72 0.62 -10.34
N LYS A 123 10.86 -0.65 -10.69
CA LYS A 123 9.76 -1.44 -11.26
C LYS A 123 8.65 -1.63 -10.24
N ASP A 124 9.03 -1.95 -9.01
CA ASP A 124 8.08 -2.20 -7.93
C ASP A 124 7.32 -0.91 -7.56
N LEU A 125 8.03 0.21 -7.47
CA LEU A 125 7.41 1.52 -7.21
C LEU A 125 6.49 1.95 -8.36
N ALA A 126 6.85 1.66 -9.60
CA ALA A 126 5.99 1.94 -10.75
C ALA A 126 4.68 1.18 -10.65
N ALA A 127 4.72 -0.10 -10.31
CA ALA A 127 3.53 -0.94 -10.13
C ALA A 127 2.66 -0.45 -8.97
N MET A 128 3.27 -0.08 -7.84
CA MET A 128 2.57 0.45 -6.68
C MET A 128 1.88 1.77 -6.99
N THR A 129 2.57 2.66 -7.68
CA THR A 129 2.05 3.98 -8.05
C THR A 129 0.89 3.85 -9.05
N GLU A 130 1.04 3.01 -10.05
CA GLU A 130 -0.01 2.75 -11.04
C GLU A 130 -1.28 2.21 -10.39
N LEU A 131 -1.15 1.21 -9.52
CA LEU A 131 -2.28 0.67 -8.79
C LEU A 131 -2.92 1.73 -7.89
N GLY A 132 -2.11 2.49 -7.16
CA GLY A 132 -2.60 3.56 -6.29
C GLY A 132 -3.41 4.61 -7.04
N LEU A 133 -2.94 5.04 -8.21
CA LEU A 133 -3.67 6.01 -9.03
C LEU A 133 -5.02 5.45 -9.52
N LYS A 134 -5.05 4.19 -9.92
CA LYS A 134 -6.31 3.53 -10.30
C LYS A 134 -7.31 3.52 -9.15
N LEU A 135 -6.84 3.21 -7.94
CA LEU A 135 -7.68 3.16 -6.76
C LEU A 135 -8.24 4.54 -6.39
N VAL A 136 -7.40 5.57 -6.42
CA VAL A 136 -7.82 6.95 -6.13
C VAL A 136 -8.84 7.45 -7.15
N LYS A 137 -8.64 7.14 -8.42
CA LYS A 137 -9.57 7.52 -9.50
C LYS A 137 -10.83 6.68 -9.52
N LYS A 138 -10.93 5.68 -8.64
CA LYS A 138 -12.07 4.76 -8.55
C LYS A 138 -12.35 4.03 -9.87
N ILE A 139 -11.30 3.74 -10.62
CA ILE A 139 -11.40 2.93 -11.84
C ILE A 139 -11.83 1.52 -11.43
N PRO A 140 -12.83 0.92 -12.10
CA PRO A 140 -13.25 -0.43 -11.79
C PRO A 140 -12.08 -1.40 -11.83
N MET A 141 -11.93 -2.18 -10.75
CA MET A 141 -10.83 -3.11 -10.60
C MET A 141 -11.25 -4.51 -11.03
N GLY A 142 -10.45 -5.12 -11.87
CA GLY A 142 -10.60 -6.51 -12.24
C GLY A 142 -10.04 -7.46 -11.18
N PRO A 143 -9.83 -8.74 -11.54
CA PRO A 143 -9.22 -9.70 -10.64
C PRO A 143 -7.83 -9.25 -10.20
N ALA A 144 -7.47 -9.58 -8.96
CA ALA A 144 -6.17 -9.21 -8.38
C ALA A 144 -4.99 -9.57 -9.29
N ARG A 145 -5.04 -10.74 -9.90
CA ARG A 145 -4.00 -11.23 -10.80
C ARG A 145 -3.77 -10.33 -12.02
N GLU A 146 -4.84 -9.79 -12.58
CA GLU A 146 -4.77 -8.91 -13.75
C GLU A 146 -4.36 -7.49 -13.37
N GLU A 147 -4.76 -7.05 -12.19
CA GLU A 147 -4.47 -5.70 -11.69
C GLU A 147 -3.12 -5.59 -10.99
N GLY A 148 -2.43 -6.71 -10.78
CA GLY A 148 -1.07 -6.71 -10.24
C GLY A 148 -0.97 -6.57 -8.72
N TYR A 149 -1.91 -7.13 -7.99
CA TYR A 149 -1.79 -7.23 -6.53
C TYR A 149 -2.12 -8.65 -6.06
N PHE A 150 -1.68 -8.99 -4.86
CA PHE A 150 -2.00 -10.29 -4.26
C PHE A 150 -3.49 -10.37 -3.90
N SER A 151 -4.09 -11.54 -4.14
CA SER A 151 -5.49 -11.77 -3.80
C SER A 151 -5.74 -11.48 -2.31
N ARG A 152 -6.79 -10.70 -2.04
CA ARG A 152 -7.18 -10.33 -0.68
C ARG A 152 -8.12 -11.33 -0.02
N GLY A 153 -8.42 -12.45 -0.70
CA GLY A 153 -9.37 -13.43 -0.20
C GLY A 153 -10.82 -12.95 -0.18
N ILE A 154 -11.11 -11.82 -0.80
CA ILE A 154 -12.46 -11.30 -0.91
C ILE A 154 -13.11 -11.94 -2.12
N ARG A 155 -14.17 -12.70 -1.89
CA ARG A 155 -14.96 -13.27 -2.97
C ARG A 155 -16.03 -12.27 -3.39
N LYS A 156 -15.96 -11.82 -4.63
CA LYS A 156 -17.05 -11.05 -5.24
C LYS A 156 -18.02 -12.03 -5.86
N CYS A 157 -19.25 -12.04 -5.37
CA CYS A 157 -20.30 -12.82 -6.00
C CYS A 157 -20.85 -12.04 -7.18
N PHE A 158 -20.67 -12.57 -8.38
CA PHE A 158 -21.27 -12.03 -9.59
C PHE A 158 -22.54 -12.82 -9.90
N PHE A 159 -23.67 -12.15 -9.93
CA PHE A 159 -24.93 -12.76 -10.34
C PHE A 159 -25.11 -12.58 -11.85
N LYS A 160 -25.17 -13.68 -12.58
CA LYS A 160 -25.59 -13.66 -13.99
C LYS A 160 -27.06 -14.00 -14.02
N GLU A 161 -27.81 -13.25 -14.83
CA GLU A 161 -29.25 -13.43 -14.96
C GLU A 161 -29.75 -14.85 -15.14
N LYS A 162 -28.94 -15.72 -15.73
CA LYS A 162 -29.36 -17.08 -16.10
C LYS A 162 -28.75 -18.16 -15.23
N THR A 163 -28.14 -17.84 -14.11
CA THR A 163 -27.30 -18.84 -13.47
C THR A 163 -27.41 -18.91 -11.96
N GLY A 164 -28.56 -18.65 -11.43
CA GLY A 164 -28.79 -18.95 -10.03
C GLY A 164 -28.39 -20.38 -9.67
N ALA A 165 -28.65 -21.32 -10.58
CA ALA A 165 -28.35 -22.73 -10.37
C ALA A 165 -26.89 -23.11 -10.69
N ALA A 166 -26.14 -22.27 -11.35
CA ALA A 166 -24.77 -22.57 -11.78
C ALA A 166 -23.70 -22.03 -10.82
N ARG A 167 -24.05 -21.83 -9.59
CA ARG A 167 -23.14 -21.32 -8.57
C ARG A 167 -22.87 -22.31 -7.48
#